data_a994957e7ec73efb31096e1326a5f018
#
_entry.id   a994957e7ec73efb31096e1326a5f018
#
_cell.length_a   1.000
_cell.length_b   1.000
_cell.length_c   1.000
_cell.angle_alpha   90.00
_cell.angle_beta   90.00
_cell.angle_gamma   90.00
#
_symmetry.space_group_name_H-M   'P 1'
#
loop_
_entity.id
_entity.type
_entity.pdbx_description
1 polymer ?
#
loop_
_entity_poly.entity_id
_entity_poly.type
_entity_poly.pdbx_seq_one_letter_code
_entity_poly.pdbx_strand_id
1 'polypeptide(L)' 'MSNLQEFIDYVWAFYNPQSELYPIKGLTKKDILEAFNTYVERFEKGDLEYVHYSWGGGDSLDRERVRDIILEKPQFTFGG' A
#
# COMPACT_ATOMS: atom_id res chain seq x y z
N MET A 1 6.85 -18.25 -2.91
CA MET A 1 6.02 -17.74 -2.29
C MET A 1 6.09 -16.42 -2.00
N SER A 2 5.22 -15.73 -2.13
CA SER A 2 5.38 -14.39 -2.17
C SER A 2 4.58 -13.67 -1.16
N ASN A 3 5.23 -13.20 -0.19
CA ASN A 3 4.62 -12.33 0.79
C ASN A 3 4.18 -11.02 0.18
N LEU A 4 4.80 -10.64 -0.92
CA LEU A 4 4.41 -9.42 -1.63
C LEU A 4 2.98 -9.53 -2.16
N GLN A 5 2.62 -10.66 -2.75
CA GLN A 5 1.26 -10.83 -3.24
C GLN A 5 0.25 -10.78 -2.09
N GLU A 6 0.58 -11.39 -0.97
CA GLU A 6 -0.27 -11.34 0.21
C GLU A 6 -0.42 -9.92 0.73
N PHE A 7 0.66 -9.16 0.70
CA PHE A 7 0.60 -7.77 1.12
C PHE A 7 -0.26 -6.94 0.19
N ILE A 8 -0.11 -7.13 -1.13
CA ILE A 8 -0.92 -6.42 -2.10
C ILE A 8 -2.41 -6.72 -1.87
N ASP A 9 -2.74 -7.99 -1.66
CA ASP A 9 -4.13 -8.38 -1.40
C ASP A 9 -4.65 -7.77 -0.09
N TYR A 10 -3.80 -7.70 0.92
CA TYR A 10 -4.14 -7.11 2.20
C TYR A 10 -4.45 -5.60 2.06
N VAL A 11 -3.58 -4.87 1.37
CA VAL A 11 -3.80 -3.44 1.13
C VAL A 11 -5.05 -3.24 0.29
N TRP A 12 -5.23 -4.08 -0.72
CA TRP A 12 -6.40 -4.00 -1.59
C TRP A 12 -7.69 -4.20 -0.80
N ALA A 13 -7.70 -5.12 0.16
CA ALA A 13 -8.89 -5.36 0.97
C ALA A 13 -9.31 -4.12 1.75
N PHE A 14 -8.34 -3.29 2.15
CA PHE A 14 -8.66 -2.08 2.91
C PHE A 14 -9.02 -0.90 2.03
N TYR A 15 -8.38 -0.77 0.86
CA TYR A 15 -8.44 0.49 0.11
C TYR A 15 -8.99 0.37 -1.30
N ASN A 16 -9.51 -0.78 -1.71
CA ASN A 16 -10.09 -0.88 -3.04
C ASN A 16 -11.29 0.07 -3.17
N PRO A 17 -11.66 0.46 -4.40
CA PRO A 17 -12.71 1.46 -4.58
C PRO A 17 -14.07 1.07 -4.00
N GLN A 18 -14.26 -0.23 -3.74
CA GLN A 18 -15.52 -0.72 -3.19
C GLN A 18 -15.43 -1.03 -1.70
N SER A 19 -14.32 -0.72 -1.08
CA SER A 19 -14.14 -0.98 0.34
C SER A 19 -15.13 -0.16 1.16
N GLU A 20 -15.64 -0.76 2.21
CA GLU A 20 -16.50 -0.03 3.14
C GLU A 20 -15.70 0.69 4.21
N LEU A 21 -14.40 0.43 4.27
CA LEU A 21 -13.56 1.03 5.30
C LEU A 21 -12.91 2.32 4.83
N TYR A 22 -11.99 2.23 3.89
CA TYR A 22 -11.23 3.40 3.44
C TYR A 22 -11.07 3.36 1.91
N PRO A 23 -12.16 3.50 1.15
CA PRO A 23 -12.05 3.34 -0.30
C PRO A 23 -11.22 4.46 -0.94
N ILE A 24 -10.37 4.08 -1.87
CA ILE A 24 -9.61 5.03 -2.68
C ILE A 24 -10.09 4.88 -4.11
N LYS A 25 -10.67 5.94 -4.64
CA LYS A 25 -11.23 5.90 -5.98
C LYS A 25 -10.15 5.68 -7.02
N GLY A 26 -10.43 4.80 -7.96
CA GLY A 26 -9.51 4.54 -9.09
C GLY A 26 -8.33 3.66 -8.77
N LEU A 27 -8.21 3.20 -7.53
CA LEU A 27 -7.09 2.36 -7.16
C LEU A 27 -7.14 1.01 -7.86
N THR A 28 -5.99 0.53 -8.30
CA THR A 28 -5.85 -0.83 -8.82
C THR A 28 -4.74 -1.54 -8.05
N LYS A 29 -4.67 -2.86 -8.18
CA LYS A 29 -3.59 -3.61 -7.54
C LYS A 29 -2.23 -3.23 -8.09
N LYS A 30 -2.17 -2.84 -9.35
CA LYS A 30 -0.92 -2.36 -9.94
C LYS A 30 -0.44 -1.08 -9.24
N ASP A 31 -1.36 -0.20 -8.89
CA ASP A 31 -1.00 1.02 -8.17
C ASP A 31 -0.41 0.69 -6.79
N ILE A 32 -0.95 -0.34 -6.14
CA ILE A 32 -0.42 -0.79 -4.86
C ILE A 32 1.00 -1.32 -5.04
N LEU A 33 1.23 -2.11 -6.07
CA LEU A 33 2.56 -2.64 -6.34
C LEU A 33 3.57 -1.51 -6.57
N GLU A 34 3.19 -0.52 -7.36
CA GLU A 34 4.06 0.62 -7.63
C GLU A 34 4.35 1.40 -6.34
N ALA A 35 3.35 1.59 -5.52
CA ALA A 35 3.53 2.28 -4.25
C ALA A 35 4.42 1.49 -3.31
N PHE A 36 4.28 0.17 -3.30
CA PHE A 36 5.15 -0.66 -2.48
C PHE A 36 6.60 -0.57 -2.94
N ASN A 37 6.83 -0.58 -4.26
CA ASN A 37 8.19 -0.44 -4.78
C ASN A 37 8.79 0.92 -4.38
N THR A 38 8.00 1.98 -4.42
CA THR A 38 8.43 3.29 -3.96
C THR A 38 8.75 3.27 -2.48
N TYR A 39 7.95 2.58 -1.70
CA TYR A 39 8.16 2.44 -0.26
C TYR A 39 9.52 1.76 0.02
N VAL A 40 9.78 0.65 -0.68
CA VAL A 40 11.05 -0.05 -0.54
C VAL A 40 12.23 0.86 -0.89
N GLU A 41 12.11 1.59 -1.97
CA GLU A 41 13.14 2.52 -2.40
C GLU A 41 13.42 3.58 -1.34
N ARG A 42 12.38 4.16 -0.80
CA ARG A 42 12.52 5.19 0.24
C ARG A 42 13.12 4.62 1.52
N PHE A 43 12.73 3.39 1.87
CA PHE A 43 13.29 2.72 3.02
C PHE A 43 14.80 2.51 2.84
N GLU A 44 15.22 2.06 1.68
CA GLU A 44 16.63 1.81 1.40
C GLU A 44 17.45 3.10 1.41
N LYS A 45 16.83 4.22 1.12
CA LYS A 45 17.51 5.51 1.20
C LYS A 45 17.48 6.13 2.60
N GLY A 46 16.84 5.46 3.55
CA GLY A 46 16.76 5.96 4.91
C GLY A 46 15.65 6.95 5.19
N ASP A 47 14.73 7.11 4.24
CA ASP A 47 13.65 8.09 4.40
C ASP A 47 12.45 7.53 5.16
N LEU A 48 12.35 6.21 5.29
CA LEU A 48 11.23 5.55 5.96
C LEU A 48 11.74 4.48 6.91
N GLU A 49 10.92 4.10 7.87
CA GLU A 49 11.38 3.24 8.96
C GLU A 49 11.11 1.77 8.77
N TYR A 50 10.10 1.36 8.06
CA TYR A 50 9.70 -0.03 8.00
C TYR A 50 9.57 -0.55 6.61
N VAL A 51 10.12 -1.72 6.35
CA VAL A 51 9.68 -2.60 5.29
C VAL A 51 9.79 -4.02 5.82
N HIS A 52 8.72 -4.77 5.77
CA HIS A 52 8.69 -6.13 6.24
C HIS A 52 8.50 -7.08 5.07
N TYR A 53 9.55 -7.71 4.65
CA TYR A 53 9.47 -8.61 3.51
C TYR A 53 8.96 -9.99 3.86
N SER A 54 9.11 -10.41 5.09
CA SER A 54 8.93 -11.80 5.43
C SER A 54 7.70 -12.10 6.26
N TRP A 55 6.88 -11.12 6.57
CA TRP A 55 5.73 -11.40 7.37
C TRP A 55 4.62 -11.96 6.50
N GLY A 56 3.80 -12.77 7.06
CA GLY A 56 2.76 -13.45 6.30
C GLY A 56 1.42 -12.81 6.42
N GLY A 57 1.21 -11.72 6.89
CA GLY A 57 -0.11 -11.19 7.08
C GLY A 57 -0.20 -9.72 6.95
N GLY A 58 0.67 -9.03 6.70
CA GLY A 58 0.55 -7.60 6.59
C GLY A 58 0.79 -6.91 7.90
N ASP A 59 1.53 -5.88 7.85
CA ASP A 59 1.82 -5.03 8.99
C ASP A 59 1.06 -3.73 8.78
N SER A 60 0.36 -3.26 9.79
CA SER A 60 -0.47 -2.08 9.65
C SER A 60 0.36 -0.83 9.35
N LEU A 61 1.59 -0.76 9.85
CA LEU A 61 2.44 0.37 9.54
C LEU A 61 2.86 0.37 8.07
N ASP A 62 3.21 -0.78 7.54
CA ASP A 62 3.55 -0.88 6.12
C ASP A 62 2.33 -0.54 5.26
N ARG A 63 1.15 -1.01 5.64
CA ARG A 63 -0.08 -0.68 4.92
C ARG A 63 -0.31 0.82 4.90
N GLU A 64 -0.15 1.46 6.04
CA GLU A 64 -0.37 2.90 6.13
C GLU A 64 0.66 3.69 5.34
N ARG A 65 1.91 3.24 5.36
CA ARG A 65 2.96 3.90 4.57
C ARG A 65 2.68 3.80 3.07
N VAL A 66 2.28 2.62 2.63
CA VAL A 66 1.94 2.43 1.21
C VAL A 66 0.72 3.27 0.84
N ARG A 67 -0.28 3.32 1.72
CA ARG A 67 -1.46 4.18 1.49
C ARG A 67 -1.04 5.64 1.35
N ASP A 68 -0.15 6.12 2.20
CA ASP A 68 0.28 7.51 2.13
C ASP A 68 0.99 7.80 0.82
N ILE A 69 1.79 6.85 0.34
CA ILE A 69 2.45 7.01 -0.96
C ILE A 69 1.44 7.06 -2.10
N ILE A 70 0.42 6.21 -2.06
CA ILE A 70 -0.64 6.24 -3.06
C ILE A 70 -1.30 7.61 -3.08
N LEU A 71 -1.60 8.14 -1.89
CA LEU A 71 -2.32 9.41 -1.79
C LEU A 71 -1.46 10.63 -2.10
N GLU A 72 -0.17 10.46 -2.31
CA GLU A 72 0.65 11.54 -2.84
C GLU A 72 0.27 11.92 -4.27
N LYS A 73 -0.34 11.00 -5.01
CA LYS A 73 -0.77 11.28 -6.37
C LYS A 73 -2.11 12.02 -6.34
N PRO A 74 -2.23 13.14 -7.04
CA PRO A 74 -3.47 13.94 -6.94
C PRO A 74 -4.72 13.23 -7.43
N GLN A 75 -4.57 12.22 -8.30
CA GLN A 75 -5.74 11.52 -8.81
C GLN A 75 -6.36 10.58 -7.79
N PHE A 76 -5.66 10.26 -6.70
CA PHE A 76 -6.18 9.36 -5.70
C PHE A 76 -6.62 10.13 -4.47
N THR A 77 -7.85 9.90 -4.04
CA THR A 77 -8.38 10.50 -2.82
C THR A 77 -9.25 9.46 -2.14
N PHE A 78 -9.47 9.64 -0.86
CA PHE A 78 -10.46 8.80 -0.20
C PHE A 78 -11.84 9.15 -0.75
N GLY A 79 -12.59 8.09 -1.08
CA GLY A 79 -13.91 8.30 -1.59
C GLY A 79 -14.90 8.34 -0.46
N GLY A 80 -15.26 9.21 0.07
CA GLY A 80 -16.13 9.11 1.18
C GLY A 80 -16.76 10.28 1.65
#